data_d2001dfaeaf7aadfae95841f1757e906
#
_entry.id   d2001dfaeaf7aadfae95841f1757e906
#
_cell.length_a   1.000
_cell.length_b   1.000
_cell.length_c   1.000
_cell.angle_alpha   90.00
_cell.angle_beta   90.00
_cell.angle_gamma   90.00
#
_symmetry.space_group_name_H-M   'P 1'
#
loop_
_entity.id
_entity.type
_entity.pdbx_description
1 polymer ?
#
loop_
_entity_poly.entity_id
_entity_poly.type
_entity_poly.pdbx_seq_one_letter_code
_entity_poly.pdbx_strand_id
1 'polypeptide(L)'
;MRGLIVSAFMLLGCIQSFGQESRKEVCIGFPVGNSTLDTAYGDNAVRLSEVVSFLESVKKDSTLELVGVSFCGSASPEGSFAVNRELAGKRRNSLERYVCERVPLPDSIISRSEGFIAWERLEELVEVSDMPHKEEAVDVLRNIPEFTYNNKGVLVDSRKKHLMELQYGRTWHYMHKHFFDKIRNASVILITVRHKPVVKEKTVETPVVLSPADTTTVVEKADTVVSVSSEKTKNFYMALKTNMLYDVLAVPNFGAEFYLGKNWSIAGNWMYGWWNRNGSHRYWRIYGGDIAVRKWFGKKADEKPLTGHHVGIYGQTFTYDFEWGGKGYMGGESGGTLWERMNYAVGVEYGYSLPIARRLNIDFTIGLGYWGGKYYEYIPLDGHYVWQATKNRHWFGPTKAEISLVWLLGRGNSNNKKGGVK
;
A
#
# COMPACT_ATOMS: atom_id res chain seq x y z
N MET A 1 -9.91 41.68 23.43
CA MET A 1 -9.80 41.33 24.84
C MET A 1 -10.46 39.97 25.05
N ARG A 2 -9.69 38.94 25.10
CA ARG A 2 -10.06 37.64 25.69
C ARG A 2 -8.75 37.04 26.20
N GLY A 3 -8.74 36.78 27.50
CA GLY A 3 -7.57 36.59 28.32
C GLY A 3 -6.92 35.22 28.19
N LEU A 4 -5.65 35.25 28.41
CA LEU A 4 -4.80 34.15 28.80
C LEU A 4 -5.38 33.44 30.04
N ILE A 5 -5.61 32.14 29.92
CA ILE A 5 -5.73 31.27 31.10
C ILE A 5 -4.46 30.43 31.14
N VAL A 6 -3.50 30.91 31.91
CA VAL A 6 -2.39 30.11 32.39
C VAL A 6 -2.93 29.25 33.52
N SER A 7 -3.09 27.94 33.27
CA SER A 7 -3.42 26.98 34.33
C SER A 7 -2.15 26.64 35.10
N ALA A 8 -1.90 27.43 36.16
CA ALA A 8 -0.97 27.05 37.21
C ALA A 8 -1.61 25.94 38.06
N PHE A 9 -1.19 24.69 37.91
CA PHE A 9 -1.45 23.64 38.86
C PHE A 9 -0.53 23.81 40.06
N MET A 10 -1.02 24.53 41.08
CA MET A 10 -0.47 24.47 42.44
C MET A 10 -1.00 23.23 43.12
N LEU A 11 -0.17 22.18 43.19
CA LEU A 11 -0.42 21.07 44.11
C LEU A 11 0.41 21.34 45.39
N LEU A 12 -0.30 21.71 46.42
CA LEU A 12 0.25 21.81 47.78
C LEU A 12 0.35 20.42 48.38
N GLY A 13 1.51 20.05 48.86
CA GLY A 13 1.65 19.17 50.00
C GLY A 13 2.01 17.72 49.75
N CYS A 14 3.29 17.47 49.58
CA CYS A 14 4.05 16.46 50.33
C CYS A 14 5.52 16.71 49.99
N ILE A 15 6.28 17.20 50.96
CA ILE A 15 7.74 17.35 50.84
C ILE A 15 8.34 15.95 50.94
N GLN A 16 8.39 15.26 49.80
CA GLN A 16 9.38 14.24 49.56
C GLN A 16 10.48 14.94 48.77
N SER A 17 11.65 15.08 49.36
CA SER A 17 12.85 15.57 48.72
C SER A 17 13.33 14.58 47.66
N PHE A 18 12.64 14.57 46.52
CA PHE A 18 13.16 13.96 45.29
C PHE A 18 14.27 14.90 44.81
N GLY A 19 15.49 14.39 44.73
CA GLY A 19 16.61 15.10 44.14
C GLY A 19 16.18 15.61 42.77
N GLN A 20 16.41 16.89 42.52
CA GLN A 20 16.02 17.56 41.27
C GLN A 20 16.75 16.90 40.10
N GLU A 21 16.00 16.22 39.24
CA GLU A 21 16.55 15.65 38.00
C GLU A 21 16.73 16.77 36.99
N SER A 22 17.90 16.81 36.37
CA SER A 22 18.19 17.65 35.22
C SER A 22 18.43 16.76 33.99
N ARG A 23 18.01 17.25 32.82
CA ARG A 23 18.15 16.55 31.54
C ARG A 23 18.91 17.40 30.57
N LYS A 24 19.92 16.80 29.93
CA LYS A 24 20.65 17.40 28.82
C LYS A 24 20.38 16.64 27.56
N GLU A 25 19.81 17.31 26.57
CA GLU A 25 19.49 16.74 25.24
C GLU A 25 20.51 17.29 24.23
N VAL A 26 21.05 16.37 23.41
CA VAL A 26 21.98 16.72 22.33
C VAL A 26 21.56 16.00 21.05
N CYS A 27 21.24 16.79 20.02
CA CYS A 27 20.88 16.30 18.70
C CYS A 27 22.12 16.06 17.83
N ILE A 28 22.20 14.90 17.18
CA ILE A 28 23.30 14.53 16.30
C ILE A 28 22.75 14.28 14.89
N GLY A 29 23.43 14.84 13.88
CA GLY A 29 23.05 14.78 12.49
C GLY A 29 23.55 13.52 11.76
N PHE A 30 22.77 13.03 10.80
CA PHE A 30 23.18 11.97 9.88
C PHE A 30 22.87 12.38 8.44
N PRO A 31 23.77 12.10 7.47
CA PRO A 31 23.44 12.26 6.05
C PRO A 31 22.26 11.39 5.63
N VAL A 32 21.61 11.76 4.52
CA VAL A 32 20.45 11.04 3.96
C VAL A 32 20.80 9.57 3.71
N GLY A 33 19.95 8.66 4.22
CA GLY A 33 20.13 7.22 4.02
C GLY A 33 21.36 6.63 4.70
N ASN A 34 22.16 7.40 5.42
CA ASN A 34 23.34 6.93 6.11
C ASN A 34 23.08 6.70 7.61
N SER A 35 23.65 5.64 8.14
CA SER A 35 23.62 5.29 9.57
C SER A 35 25.01 5.30 10.23
N THR A 36 26.07 5.51 9.45
CA THR A 36 27.42 5.66 9.97
C THR A 36 27.56 7.06 10.55
N LEU A 37 28.01 7.15 11.80
CA LEU A 37 28.25 8.43 12.45
C LEU A 37 29.46 9.10 11.80
N ASP A 38 29.21 10.25 11.19
CA ASP A 38 30.25 11.13 10.63
C ASP A 38 30.45 12.32 11.57
N THR A 39 31.60 12.37 12.20
CA THR A 39 31.94 13.48 13.11
C THR A 39 32.19 14.82 12.42
N ALA A 40 32.50 14.78 11.10
CA ALA A 40 32.68 15.98 10.28
C ALA A 40 31.36 16.55 9.73
N TYR A 41 30.23 15.81 9.88
CA TYR A 41 28.94 16.25 9.37
C TYR A 41 28.32 17.32 10.27
N GLY A 42 28.15 18.55 9.74
CA GLY A 42 27.59 19.69 10.49
C GLY A 42 28.36 19.97 11.77
N ASP A 43 27.65 20.12 12.88
CA ASP A 43 28.23 20.44 14.21
C ASP A 43 28.52 19.16 15.03
N ASN A 44 28.53 17.99 14.46
CA ASN A 44 28.62 16.70 15.18
C ASN A 44 29.88 16.65 16.07
N ALA A 45 31.03 17.11 15.57
CA ALA A 45 32.28 17.09 16.35
C ALA A 45 32.14 17.85 17.68
N VAL A 46 31.57 19.06 17.63
CA VAL A 46 31.35 19.92 18.81
C VAL A 46 30.34 19.24 19.75
N ARG A 47 29.18 18.84 19.25
CA ARG A 47 28.11 18.28 20.05
C ARG A 47 28.49 16.94 20.70
N LEU A 48 29.20 16.08 20.00
CA LEU A 48 29.71 14.82 20.55
C LEU A 48 30.79 15.05 21.61
N SER A 49 31.66 16.06 21.41
CA SER A 49 32.64 16.47 22.42
C SER A 49 31.96 17.01 23.69
N GLU A 50 30.87 17.78 23.55
CA GLU A 50 30.07 18.25 24.69
C GLU A 50 29.41 17.08 25.46
N VAL A 51 28.91 16.06 24.77
CA VAL A 51 28.37 14.86 25.42
C VAL A 51 29.42 14.14 26.24
N VAL A 52 30.58 13.87 25.65
CA VAL A 52 31.67 13.17 26.31
C VAL A 52 32.18 13.98 27.53
N SER A 53 32.47 15.27 27.35
CA SER A 53 32.94 16.15 28.43
C SER A 53 31.93 16.27 29.56
N PHE A 54 30.63 16.36 29.24
CA PHE A 54 29.58 16.41 30.25
C PHE A 54 29.49 15.11 31.05
N LEU A 55 29.48 13.95 30.39
CA LEU A 55 29.51 12.66 31.07
C LEU A 55 30.73 12.46 31.97
N GLU A 56 31.89 12.89 31.51
CA GLU A 56 33.11 12.87 32.33
C GLU A 56 33.03 13.83 33.54
N SER A 57 32.43 15.01 33.37
CA SER A 57 32.24 15.96 34.48
C SER A 57 31.29 15.38 35.53
N VAL A 58 30.18 14.75 35.13
CA VAL A 58 29.25 14.11 36.05
C VAL A 58 29.91 12.95 36.81
N LYS A 59 30.79 12.17 36.15
CA LYS A 59 31.52 11.09 36.82
C LYS A 59 32.53 11.60 37.87
N LYS A 60 33.07 12.78 37.69
CA LYS A 60 34.02 13.43 38.62
C LYS A 60 33.33 14.14 39.79
N ASP A 61 32.09 14.54 39.62
CA ASP A 61 31.32 15.27 40.63
C ASP A 61 30.64 14.31 41.61
N SER A 62 31.11 14.29 42.84
CA SER A 62 30.58 13.42 43.89
C SER A 62 29.15 13.78 44.32
N THR A 63 28.67 14.98 44.00
CA THR A 63 27.32 15.46 44.33
C THR A 63 26.28 15.06 43.30
N LEU A 64 26.72 14.59 42.13
CA LEU A 64 25.89 14.19 41.02
C LEU A 64 25.82 12.67 40.89
N GLU A 65 24.70 12.20 40.43
CA GLU A 65 24.47 10.81 40.04
C GLU A 65 23.98 10.76 38.60
N LEU A 66 24.65 9.97 37.76
CA LEU A 66 24.19 9.70 36.41
C LEU A 66 23.03 8.65 36.47
N VAL A 67 21.83 9.12 36.28
CA VAL A 67 20.59 8.29 36.36
C VAL A 67 20.40 7.47 35.11
N GLY A 68 20.66 8.08 33.93
CA GLY A 68 20.47 7.38 32.67
C GLY A 68 21.05 8.13 31.47
N VAL A 69 21.39 7.36 30.44
CA VAL A 69 21.72 7.87 29.11
C VAL A 69 20.83 7.18 28.10
N SER A 70 19.95 7.94 27.44
CA SER A 70 19.07 7.41 26.41
C SER A 70 19.60 7.74 25.03
N PHE A 71 19.71 6.73 24.20
CA PHE A 71 20.06 6.87 22.79
C PHE A 71 18.81 6.67 21.94
N CYS A 72 18.46 7.70 21.15
CA CYS A 72 17.34 7.67 20.21
C CYS A 72 17.87 7.91 18.81
N GLY A 73 17.70 6.93 17.93
CA GLY A 73 17.93 7.11 16.51
C GLY A 73 16.62 7.50 15.83
N SER A 74 16.66 8.51 14.97
CA SER A 74 15.48 8.89 14.19
C SER A 74 15.76 8.92 12.71
N ALA A 75 14.70 8.83 11.92
CA ALA A 75 14.70 8.98 10.47
C ALA A 75 13.64 10.01 10.08
N SER A 76 13.81 10.61 8.90
CA SER A 76 12.76 11.44 8.30
C SER A 76 11.61 10.56 7.81
N PRO A 77 10.38 11.09 7.73
CA PRO A 77 9.21 10.30 7.36
C PRO A 77 9.16 9.85 5.89
N GLU A 78 10.19 10.13 5.08
CA GLU A 78 10.20 9.88 3.63
C GLU A 78 10.15 8.41 3.24
N GLY A 79 10.99 7.57 3.85
CA GLY A 79 11.08 6.15 3.53
C GLY A 79 9.88 5.32 3.99
N SER A 80 9.85 4.06 3.65
CA SER A 80 8.89 3.12 4.23
C SER A 80 9.17 2.92 5.73
N PHE A 81 8.15 2.50 6.48
CA PHE A 81 8.30 2.23 7.91
C PHE A 81 9.43 1.24 8.22
N ALA A 82 9.52 0.16 7.45
CA ALA A 82 10.56 -0.86 7.64
C ALA A 82 11.97 -0.28 7.45
N VAL A 83 12.17 0.52 6.39
CA VAL A 83 13.45 1.17 6.09
C VAL A 83 13.81 2.20 7.17
N ASN A 84 12.86 3.02 7.60
CA ASN A 84 13.07 4.03 8.62
C ASN A 84 13.38 3.41 9.98
N ARG A 85 12.70 2.33 10.34
CA ARG A 85 12.95 1.56 11.57
C ARG A 85 14.38 1.00 11.59
N GLU A 86 14.79 0.35 10.51
CA GLU A 86 16.14 -0.20 10.38
C GLU A 86 17.20 0.90 10.45
N LEU A 87 16.99 2.00 9.74
CA LEU A 87 17.91 3.13 9.70
C LEU A 87 18.04 3.79 11.08
N ALA A 88 16.94 4.03 11.77
CA ALA A 88 16.91 4.60 13.11
C ALA A 88 17.63 3.69 14.12
N GLY A 89 17.40 2.39 14.07
CA GLY A 89 18.11 1.42 14.91
C GLY A 89 19.61 1.43 14.69
N LYS A 90 20.06 1.48 13.43
CA LYS A 90 21.50 1.56 13.09
C LYS A 90 22.13 2.89 13.56
N ARG A 91 21.42 4.00 13.43
CA ARG A 91 21.87 5.33 13.93
C ARG A 91 22.02 5.32 15.43
N ARG A 92 21.02 4.84 16.17
CA ARG A 92 21.09 4.67 17.63
C ARG A 92 22.31 3.87 18.04
N ASN A 93 22.55 2.73 17.42
CA ASN A 93 23.70 1.87 17.72
C ASN A 93 25.04 2.56 17.44
N SER A 94 25.10 3.41 16.40
CA SER A 94 26.30 4.22 16.08
C SER A 94 26.58 5.27 17.14
N LEU A 95 25.54 5.94 17.67
CA LEU A 95 25.66 6.91 18.76
C LEU A 95 26.10 6.24 20.06
N GLU A 96 25.44 5.15 20.43
CA GLU A 96 25.77 4.39 21.64
C GLU A 96 27.22 3.90 21.60
N ARG A 97 27.66 3.31 20.50
CA ARG A 97 29.03 2.86 20.33
C ARG A 97 30.03 4.00 20.52
N TYR A 98 29.83 5.12 19.84
CA TYR A 98 30.72 6.28 19.92
C TYR A 98 30.90 6.79 21.34
N VAL A 99 29.80 6.88 22.10
CA VAL A 99 29.84 7.38 23.50
C VAL A 99 30.45 6.35 24.43
N CYS A 100 30.02 5.09 24.35
CA CYS A 100 30.49 4.04 25.26
C CYS A 100 31.97 3.65 25.07
N GLU A 101 32.52 3.80 23.85
CA GLU A 101 33.95 3.63 23.58
C GLU A 101 34.81 4.70 24.30
N ARG A 102 34.27 5.90 24.55
CA ARG A 102 34.98 7.03 25.18
C ARG A 102 34.68 7.16 26.65
N VAL A 103 33.44 6.91 27.02
CA VAL A 103 32.99 6.98 28.41
C VAL A 103 32.27 5.65 28.73
N PRO A 104 32.97 4.66 29.32
CA PRO A 104 32.33 3.39 29.66
C PRO A 104 31.12 3.60 30.58
N LEU A 105 29.94 3.17 30.13
CA LEU A 105 28.68 3.27 30.84
C LEU A 105 28.18 1.86 31.17
N PRO A 106 27.66 1.61 32.40
CA PRO A 106 27.02 0.34 32.69
C PRO A 106 25.71 0.21 31.94
N ASP A 107 25.40 -0.97 31.45
CA ASP A 107 24.19 -1.23 30.63
C ASP A 107 22.89 -0.93 31.39
N SER A 108 22.92 -1.00 32.72
CA SER A 108 21.78 -0.70 33.59
C SER A 108 21.28 0.73 33.53
N ILE A 109 22.11 1.69 33.09
CA ILE A 109 21.71 3.09 32.92
C ILE A 109 21.53 3.49 31.46
N ILE A 110 21.77 2.57 30.53
CA ILE A 110 21.56 2.82 29.09
C ILE A 110 20.13 2.50 28.72
N SER A 111 19.43 3.48 28.16
CA SER A 111 18.11 3.31 27.57
C SER A 111 18.20 3.44 26.06
N ARG A 112 17.51 2.53 25.36
CA ARG A 112 17.48 2.49 23.90
C ARG A 112 16.06 2.76 23.43
N SER A 113 15.79 4.00 23.04
CA SER A 113 14.49 4.39 22.53
C SER A 113 14.23 3.82 21.13
N GLU A 114 13.00 3.41 20.89
CA GLU A 114 12.50 2.95 19.59
C GLU A 114 11.76 4.02 18.78
N GLY A 115 11.94 5.31 19.10
CA GLY A 115 11.41 6.40 18.30
C GLY A 115 12.01 6.40 16.90
N PHE A 116 11.16 6.25 15.85
CA PHE A 116 11.65 6.08 14.47
C PHE A 116 11.53 7.36 13.65
N ILE A 117 10.52 8.15 13.90
CA ILE A 117 10.22 9.39 13.18
C ILE A 117 10.03 10.50 14.21
N ALA A 118 10.70 11.62 13.98
CA ALA A 118 10.62 12.79 14.86
C ALA A 118 9.36 13.63 14.55
N TRP A 119 8.17 13.07 14.85
CA TRP A 119 6.89 13.72 14.57
C TRP A 119 6.71 15.01 15.35
N GLU A 120 7.11 15.06 16.63
CA GLU A 120 7.05 16.25 17.47
C GLU A 120 7.88 17.38 16.88
N ARG A 121 9.07 17.05 16.39
CA ARG A 121 9.94 18.03 15.74
C ARG A 121 9.36 18.54 14.43
N LEU A 122 8.68 17.68 13.67
CA LEU A 122 7.95 18.09 12.46
C LEU A 122 6.80 19.02 12.81
N GLU A 123 6.04 18.70 13.84
CA GLU A 123 4.93 19.53 14.33
C GLU A 123 5.42 20.95 14.68
N GLU A 124 6.46 21.08 15.49
CA GLU A 124 7.08 22.39 15.84
C GLU A 124 7.46 23.20 14.60
N LEU A 125 8.10 22.55 13.61
CA LEU A 125 8.51 23.22 12.37
C LEU A 125 7.31 23.68 11.53
N VAL A 126 6.25 22.88 11.47
CA VAL A 126 5.03 23.22 10.75
C VAL A 126 4.30 24.36 11.47
N GLU A 127 4.17 24.31 12.79
CA GLU A 127 3.43 25.28 13.58
C GLU A 127 3.98 26.70 13.46
N VAL A 128 5.32 26.85 13.49
CA VAL A 128 5.99 28.15 13.36
C VAL A 128 6.18 28.63 11.92
N SER A 129 5.78 27.82 10.93
CA SER A 129 5.99 28.14 9.52
C SER A 129 4.83 28.93 8.90
N ASP A 130 5.09 29.47 7.69
CA ASP A 130 4.09 30.08 6.81
C ASP A 130 3.55 29.05 5.79
N MET A 131 3.52 27.76 6.14
CA MET A 131 3.03 26.71 5.25
C MET A 131 1.55 26.91 4.94
N PRO A 132 1.12 26.87 3.68
CA PRO A 132 -0.30 26.88 3.32
C PRO A 132 -1.04 25.70 3.96
N HIS A 133 -2.22 25.95 4.52
CA HIS A 133 -3.06 24.92 5.20
C HIS A 133 -2.34 24.20 6.34
N LYS A 134 -1.46 24.89 7.07
CA LYS A 134 -0.71 24.30 8.17
C LYS A 134 -1.58 23.77 9.30
N GLU A 135 -2.74 24.38 9.53
CA GLU A 135 -3.69 23.97 10.56
C GLU A 135 -4.17 22.54 10.35
N GLU A 136 -4.42 22.15 9.11
CA GLU A 136 -4.80 20.77 8.75
C GLU A 136 -3.65 19.78 9.02
N ALA A 137 -2.40 20.19 8.72
CA ALA A 137 -1.25 19.33 8.98
C ALA A 137 -0.95 19.20 10.47
N VAL A 138 -1.06 20.29 11.25
CA VAL A 138 -0.91 20.28 12.71
C VAL A 138 -1.99 19.40 13.36
N ASP A 139 -3.23 19.48 12.89
CA ASP A 139 -4.31 18.62 13.36
C ASP A 139 -3.99 17.13 13.16
N VAL A 140 -3.51 16.76 11.98
CA VAL A 140 -3.10 15.39 11.69
C VAL A 140 -1.91 14.97 12.57
N LEU A 141 -0.91 15.82 12.75
CA LEU A 141 0.27 15.53 13.57
C LEU A 141 -0.07 15.29 15.03
N ARG A 142 -1.06 16.01 15.59
CA ARG A 142 -1.51 15.90 16.98
C ARG A 142 -2.48 14.78 17.22
N ASN A 143 -3.46 14.62 16.34
CA ASN A 143 -4.66 13.84 16.63
C ASN A 143 -4.68 12.46 15.95
N ILE A 144 -3.91 12.26 14.87
CA ILE A 144 -3.87 10.97 14.18
C ILE A 144 -2.75 10.11 14.75
N PRO A 145 -3.04 8.87 15.17
CA PRO A 145 -2.02 7.93 15.64
C PRO A 145 -0.99 7.64 14.55
N GLU A 146 0.25 7.37 14.95
CA GLU A 146 1.29 6.98 13.99
C GLU A 146 0.88 5.77 13.16
N PHE A 147 0.28 4.76 13.80
CA PHE A 147 -0.26 3.57 13.15
C PHE A 147 -1.60 3.17 13.76
N THR A 148 -2.53 2.76 12.92
CA THR A 148 -3.81 2.19 13.32
C THR A 148 -3.93 0.77 12.77
N TYR A 149 -4.18 -0.19 13.66
CA TYR A 149 -4.30 -1.61 13.30
C TYR A 149 -5.76 -2.07 13.49
N ASN A 150 -6.22 -2.96 12.63
CA ASN A 150 -7.52 -3.62 12.81
C ASN A 150 -7.42 -4.75 13.85
N ASN A 151 -8.58 -5.38 14.16
CA ASN A 151 -8.66 -6.48 15.13
C ASN A 151 -7.85 -7.74 14.75
N LYS A 152 -7.33 -7.81 13.51
CA LYS A 152 -6.47 -8.88 13.01
C LYS A 152 -5.00 -8.51 13.01
N GLY A 153 -4.62 -7.36 13.58
CA GLY A 153 -3.23 -6.86 13.60
C GLY A 153 -2.72 -6.37 12.24
N VAL A 154 -3.62 -6.11 11.28
CA VAL A 154 -3.24 -5.55 9.98
C VAL A 154 -3.27 -4.04 10.07
N LEU A 155 -2.20 -3.38 9.59
CA LEU A 155 -2.11 -1.93 9.49
C LEU A 155 -3.17 -1.43 8.49
N VAL A 156 -4.07 -0.57 8.95
CA VAL A 156 -5.20 -0.05 8.15
C VAL A 156 -5.10 1.44 7.91
N ASP A 157 -4.38 2.17 8.76
CA ASP A 157 -4.22 3.62 8.64
C ASP A 157 -2.95 4.11 9.32
N SER A 158 -2.48 5.33 8.97
CA SER A 158 -1.30 5.93 9.58
C SER A 158 -1.30 7.46 9.45
N ARG A 159 -0.67 8.14 10.43
CA ARG A 159 -0.42 9.60 10.39
C ARG A 159 0.23 10.03 9.09
N LYS A 160 1.23 9.29 8.64
CA LYS A 160 1.94 9.55 7.40
C LYS A 160 1.02 9.52 6.18
N LYS A 161 0.13 8.54 6.08
CA LYS A 161 -0.87 8.45 5.01
C LYS A 161 -1.74 9.70 4.97
N HIS A 162 -2.29 10.12 6.11
CA HIS A 162 -3.10 11.33 6.20
C HIS A 162 -2.33 12.58 5.73
N LEU A 163 -1.09 12.78 6.20
CA LEU A 163 -0.26 13.90 5.75
C LEU A 163 0.01 13.87 4.25
N MET A 164 0.21 12.68 3.66
CA MET A 164 0.45 12.51 2.23
C MET A 164 -0.80 12.74 1.39
N GLU A 165 -1.99 12.59 1.95
CA GLU A 165 -3.27 12.82 1.27
C GLU A 165 -3.75 14.27 1.34
N LEU A 166 -3.30 15.04 2.35
CA LEU A 166 -3.70 16.44 2.51
C LEU A 166 -3.42 17.26 1.26
N GLN A 167 -4.42 18.05 0.85
CA GLN A 167 -4.34 18.95 -0.30
C GLN A 167 -3.83 18.28 -1.57
N TYR A 168 -4.25 17.00 -1.80
CA TYR A 168 -3.82 16.19 -2.95
C TYR A 168 -2.29 15.98 -3.02
N GLY A 169 -1.67 15.76 -1.85
CA GLY A 169 -0.23 15.54 -1.72
C GLY A 169 0.63 16.81 -1.66
N ARG A 170 0.03 18.00 -1.86
CA ARG A 170 0.79 19.27 -1.85
C ARG A 170 1.40 19.60 -0.50
N THR A 171 0.68 19.32 0.58
CA THR A 171 1.15 19.51 1.96
C THR A 171 2.39 18.66 2.22
N TRP A 172 2.36 17.39 1.87
CA TRP A 172 3.52 16.49 1.99
C TRP A 172 4.73 16.97 1.18
N HIS A 173 4.50 17.38 -0.06
CA HIS A 173 5.57 17.88 -0.92
C HIS A 173 6.20 19.15 -0.36
N TYR A 174 5.40 20.06 0.21
CA TYR A 174 5.91 21.24 0.88
C TYR A 174 6.79 20.89 2.09
N MET A 175 6.28 20.00 2.97
CA MET A 175 7.04 19.56 4.15
C MET A 175 8.34 18.85 3.76
N HIS A 176 8.30 18.00 2.73
CA HIS A 176 9.48 17.34 2.20
C HIS A 176 10.56 18.34 1.78
N LYS A 177 10.17 19.38 1.07
CA LYS A 177 11.08 20.39 0.54
C LYS A 177 11.67 21.33 1.62
N HIS A 178 10.90 21.65 2.67
CA HIS A 178 11.24 22.73 3.59
C HIS A 178 11.61 22.26 5.01
N PHE A 179 11.15 21.06 5.43
CA PHE A 179 11.29 20.62 6.81
C PHE A 179 12.05 19.30 6.96
N PHE A 180 11.94 18.36 6.02
CA PHE A 180 12.50 17.02 6.23
C PHE A 180 14.02 17.02 6.39
N ASP A 181 14.74 17.91 5.73
CA ASP A 181 16.19 18.09 5.95
C ASP A 181 16.52 18.45 7.40
N LYS A 182 15.68 19.26 8.04
CA LYS A 182 15.85 19.69 9.44
C LYS A 182 15.52 18.56 10.43
N ILE A 183 14.66 17.62 10.05
CA ILE A 183 14.28 16.46 10.88
C ILE A 183 15.30 15.33 10.78
N ARG A 184 16.04 15.22 9.69
CA ARG A 184 17.10 14.22 9.52
C ARG A 184 18.18 14.30 10.62
N ASN A 185 18.30 15.43 11.28
CA ASN A 185 19.25 15.71 12.35
C ASN A 185 18.64 15.50 13.75
N ALA A 186 17.59 14.72 13.88
CA ALA A 186 16.86 14.54 15.14
C ALA A 186 17.25 13.27 15.92
N SER A 187 18.38 12.61 15.61
CA SER A 187 18.91 11.56 16.49
C SER A 187 19.44 12.18 17.78
N VAL A 188 18.99 11.68 18.92
CA VAL A 188 19.14 12.35 20.22
C VAL A 188 19.94 11.50 21.19
N ILE A 189 20.82 12.13 21.94
CA ILE A 189 21.42 11.61 23.18
C ILE A 189 20.82 12.41 24.33
N LEU A 190 20.05 11.76 25.20
CA LEU A 190 19.45 12.36 26.37
C LEU A 190 20.16 11.84 27.62
N ILE A 191 20.78 12.77 28.39
CA ILE A 191 21.48 12.45 29.62
C ILE A 191 20.67 12.97 30.80
N THR A 192 20.32 12.08 31.72
CA THR A 192 19.58 12.40 32.96
C THR A 192 20.51 12.29 34.15
N VAL A 193 20.60 13.39 34.89
CA VAL A 193 21.46 13.54 36.09
C VAL A 193 20.59 13.91 37.27
N ARG A 194 20.89 13.37 38.43
CA ARG A 194 20.21 13.69 39.68
C ARG A 194 21.24 14.18 40.73
N HIS A 195 20.88 15.18 41.51
CA HIS A 195 21.64 15.49 42.73
C HIS A 195 21.35 14.40 43.76
N LYS A 196 22.45 13.82 44.33
CA LYS A 196 22.32 12.78 45.35
C LYS A 196 21.61 13.36 46.58
N PRO A 197 20.53 12.80 47.07
CA PRO A 197 19.90 13.22 48.30
C PRO A 197 20.78 12.81 49.47
N VAL A 198 20.87 13.66 50.50
CA VAL A 198 21.37 13.27 51.80
C VAL A 198 20.42 12.25 52.40
N VAL A 199 20.91 11.04 52.56
CA VAL A 199 20.14 9.76 52.77
C VAL A 199 19.24 9.83 54.00
N LYS A 200 18.00 9.34 53.88
CA LYS A 200 17.28 8.56 54.90
C LYS A 200 16.45 7.43 54.19
N GLU A 201 16.72 6.22 54.61
CA GLU A 201 16.14 4.95 54.10
C GLU A 201 14.64 4.77 54.36
N LYS A 202 13.94 4.01 53.50
CA LYS A 202 13.03 2.83 53.71
C LYS A 202 12.18 2.52 52.46
N THR A 203 12.31 1.36 51.91
CA THR A 203 11.71 0.00 51.96
C THR A 203 10.32 -0.18 51.28
N VAL A 204 10.28 -0.93 50.18
CA VAL A 204 9.48 -2.11 49.71
C VAL A 204 7.95 -2.03 49.57
N GLU A 205 7.40 -2.42 48.41
CA GLU A 205 6.66 -3.70 48.16
C GLU A 205 5.97 -3.74 46.76
N THR A 206 6.00 -4.93 46.17
CA THR A 206 5.30 -5.46 44.98
C THR A 206 4.09 -6.28 45.46
N PRO A 207 3.04 -6.74 44.74
CA PRO A 207 3.08 -7.64 43.59
C PRO A 207 1.80 -7.77 42.67
N VAL A 208 1.89 -8.46 41.53
CA VAL A 208 1.25 -9.73 41.02
C VAL A 208 -0.09 -9.68 40.24
N VAL A 209 -0.09 -9.97 38.95
CA VAL A 209 -0.62 -11.08 38.09
C VAL A 209 -2.13 -11.37 38.02
N LEU A 210 -2.69 -11.57 36.80
CA LEU A 210 -3.34 -12.81 36.29
C LEU A 210 -4.05 -12.64 34.93
N SER A 211 -3.89 -13.63 34.06
CA SER A 211 -4.59 -14.02 32.82
C SER A 211 -5.53 -15.22 33.16
N PRO A 212 -6.32 -15.92 32.32
CA PRO A 212 -6.44 -16.07 30.85
C PRO A 212 -7.84 -16.53 30.30
N ALA A 213 -7.85 -16.96 29.00
CA ALA A 213 -8.53 -18.13 28.38
C ALA A 213 -9.84 -17.98 27.56
N ASP A 214 -9.75 -18.38 26.32
CA ASP A 214 -10.36 -19.45 25.47
C ASP A 214 -11.87 -19.53 25.18
N THR A 215 -12.26 -19.84 23.94
CA THR A 215 -12.83 -21.10 23.44
C THR A 215 -13.60 -21.00 22.10
N THR A 216 -13.24 -21.87 21.20
CA THR A 216 -13.71 -22.62 20.02
C THR A 216 -15.21 -22.80 19.70
N THR A 217 -15.57 -23.05 18.40
CA THR A 217 -16.19 -24.24 17.72
C THR A 217 -17.09 -23.85 16.53
N VAL A 218 -16.98 -24.42 15.38
CA VAL A 218 -17.27 -25.64 14.57
C VAL A 218 -18.57 -25.62 13.71
N VAL A 219 -18.39 -25.77 12.37
CA VAL A 219 -19.04 -26.62 11.31
C VAL A 219 -20.53 -26.56 10.96
N GLU A 220 -20.90 -26.53 9.66
CA GLU A 220 -21.54 -27.65 8.92
C GLU A 220 -21.80 -27.40 7.42
N LYS A 221 -21.86 -28.50 6.64
CA LYS A 221 -22.06 -28.64 5.18
C LYS A 221 -23.49 -29.02 4.83
N ALA A 222 -23.92 -28.79 3.57
CA ALA A 222 -24.91 -29.63 2.91
C ALA A 222 -24.87 -29.55 1.37
N ASP A 223 -24.91 -30.71 0.74
CA ASP A 223 -24.97 -30.99 -0.71
C ASP A 223 -26.40 -31.02 -1.25
N THR A 224 -26.59 -30.71 -2.53
CA THR A 224 -27.80 -31.11 -3.24
C THR A 224 -27.55 -31.38 -4.73
N VAL A 225 -28.01 -32.56 -5.17
CA VAL A 225 -27.95 -33.11 -6.53
C VAL A 225 -29.26 -32.83 -7.29
N VAL A 226 -29.17 -32.49 -8.56
CA VAL A 226 -30.35 -32.41 -9.46
C VAL A 226 -30.11 -33.17 -10.75
N SER A 227 -31.11 -33.97 -11.09
CA SER A 227 -31.20 -34.91 -12.21
C SER A 227 -31.64 -34.25 -13.53
N VAL A 228 -31.18 -34.82 -14.64
CA VAL A 228 -31.41 -34.36 -16.01
C VAL A 228 -32.49 -35.20 -16.72
N SER A 229 -33.42 -34.52 -17.39
CA SER A 229 -34.37 -35.12 -18.33
C SER A 229 -33.99 -34.83 -19.80
N SER A 230 -34.15 -35.80 -20.66
CA SER A 230 -33.79 -35.79 -22.08
C SER A 230 -34.92 -35.31 -22.99
N GLU A 231 -34.67 -34.30 -23.82
CA GLU A 231 -35.54 -33.88 -24.93
C GLU A 231 -34.80 -33.72 -26.27
N LYS A 232 -35.53 -33.86 -27.37
CA LYS A 232 -35.10 -33.94 -28.77
C LYS A 232 -34.13 -32.87 -29.18
N THR A 233 -32.94 -33.27 -29.64
CA THR A 233 -31.81 -32.45 -29.97
C THR A 233 -31.99 -31.60 -31.22
N LYS A 234 -32.28 -30.32 -31.09
CA LYS A 234 -31.98 -29.29 -32.11
C LYS A 234 -30.48 -29.14 -32.28
N ASN A 235 -29.99 -28.89 -33.50
CA ASN A 235 -28.56 -28.58 -33.72
C ASN A 235 -28.19 -27.36 -32.91
N PHE A 236 -27.23 -27.53 -32.01
CA PHE A 236 -26.75 -26.48 -31.10
C PHE A 236 -25.31 -26.14 -31.47
N TYR A 237 -25.04 -24.85 -31.69
CA TYR A 237 -23.71 -24.35 -32.02
C TYR A 237 -23.24 -23.40 -30.93
N MET A 238 -22.21 -23.81 -30.24
CA MET A 238 -21.54 -23.05 -29.16
C MET A 238 -20.04 -23.12 -29.34
N ALA A 239 -19.33 -22.13 -28.86
CA ALA A 239 -17.89 -22.13 -28.75
C ALA A 239 -17.46 -21.71 -27.33
N LEU A 240 -16.42 -22.34 -26.82
CA LEU A 240 -15.66 -21.87 -25.66
C LEU A 240 -14.39 -21.20 -26.15
N LYS A 241 -13.96 -20.16 -25.44
CA LYS A 241 -12.83 -19.31 -25.85
C LYS A 241 -11.88 -19.03 -24.70
N THR A 242 -10.60 -18.91 -25.01
CA THR A 242 -9.63 -18.23 -24.16
C THR A 242 -8.87 -17.22 -25.01
N ASN A 243 -8.67 -16.01 -24.51
CA ASN A 243 -7.89 -14.99 -25.19
C ASN A 243 -6.43 -15.16 -24.83
N MET A 244 -5.62 -15.64 -25.76
CA MET A 244 -4.19 -15.92 -25.57
C MET A 244 -3.39 -14.66 -25.23
N LEU A 245 -3.83 -13.46 -25.59
CA LEU A 245 -3.17 -12.22 -25.17
C LEU A 245 -3.25 -12.05 -23.66
N TYR A 246 -4.40 -12.35 -23.05
CA TYR A 246 -4.55 -12.33 -21.59
C TYR A 246 -3.76 -13.46 -20.93
N ASP A 247 -3.73 -14.66 -21.55
CA ASP A 247 -2.97 -15.80 -21.02
C ASP A 247 -1.46 -15.47 -20.94
N VAL A 248 -0.90 -14.83 -21.99
CA VAL A 248 0.50 -14.34 -21.98
C VAL A 248 0.75 -13.29 -20.89
N LEU A 249 -0.25 -12.46 -20.57
CA LEU A 249 -0.19 -11.48 -19.49
C LEU A 249 -0.50 -12.07 -18.11
N ALA A 250 -0.59 -13.40 -18.01
CA ALA A 250 -0.96 -14.12 -16.80
C ALA A 250 -2.33 -13.68 -16.22
N VAL A 251 -3.30 -13.33 -17.09
CA VAL A 251 -4.66 -13.02 -16.74
C VAL A 251 -5.58 -14.18 -17.17
N PRO A 252 -5.91 -15.11 -16.28
CA PRO A 252 -6.89 -16.15 -16.54
C PRO A 252 -8.18 -15.58 -17.11
N ASN A 253 -8.67 -16.17 -18.19
CA ASN A 253 -9.87 -15.71 -18.86
C ASN A 253 -10.64 -16.86 -19.48
N PHE A 254 -11.92 -16.65 -19.65
CA PHE A 254 -12.82 -17.62 -20.22
C PHE A 254 -13.97 -16.93 -20.96
N GLY A 255 -14.28 -17.41 -22.14
CA GLY A 255 -15.40 -16.92 -22.95
C GLY A 255 -16.28 -18.02 -23.49
N ALA A 256 -17.52 -17.67 -23.76
CA ALA A 256 -18.49 -18.53 -24.47
C ALA A 256 -19.20 -17.74 -25.55
N GLU A 257 -19.44 -18.38 -26.68
CA GLU A 257 -20.21 -17.79 -27.80
C GLU A 257 -21.31 -18.74 -28.27
N PHE A 258 -22.49 -18.20 -28.37
CA PHE A 258 -23.70 -18.93 -28.77
C PHE A 258 -24.20 -18.42 -30.12
N TYR A 259 -24.36 -19.31 -31.07
CA TYR A 259 -24.93 -19.00 -32.36
C TYR A 259 -26.45 -18.95 -32.27
N LEU A 260 -27.04 -17.84 -32.67
CA LEU A 260 -28.49 -17.59 -32.58
C LEU A 260 -29.25 -17.89 -33.89
N GLY A 261 -28.54 -18.26 -34.94
CA GLY A 261 -29.11 -18.44 -36.27
C GLY A 261 -28.96 -17.22 -37.18
N LYS A 262 -29.18 -17.41 -38.47
CA LYS A 262 -29.07 -16.35 -39.49
C LYS A 262 -27.76 -15.53 -39.41
N ASN A 263 -26.65 -16.23 -39.12
CA ASN A 263 -25.30 -15.62 -38.96
C ASN A 263 -25.18 -14.59 -37.81
N TRP A 264 -26.01 -14.73 -36.78
CA TRP A 264 -25.85 -13.93 -35.55
C TRP A 264 -25.35 -14.81 -34.42
N SER A 265 -24.52 -14.20 -33.56
CA SER A 265 -24.09 -14.81 -32.30
C SER A 265 -24.04 -13.80 -31.17
N ILE A 266 -24.07 -14.30 -29.94
CA ILE A 266 -23.78 -13.55 -28.74
C ILE A 266 -22.57 -14.19 -28.07
N ALA A 267 -21.58 -13.38 -27.74
CA ALA A 267 -20.38 -13.78 -27.04
C ALA A 267 -20.31 -13.10 -25.67
N GLY A 268 -19.83 -13.81 -24.67
CA GLY A 268 -19.51 -13.25 -23.37
C GLY A 268 -18.13 -13.73 -22.95
N ASN A 269 -17.31 -12.82 -22.43
CA ASN A 269 -15.98 -13.09 -21.92
C ASN A 269 -15.86 -12.62 -20.48
N TRP A 270 -15.09 -13.34 -19.71
CA TRP A 270 -14.76 -13.05 -18.34
C TRP A 270 -13.27 -13.15 -18.13
N MET A 271 -12.69 -12.21 -17.34
CA MET A 271 -11.28 -12.20 -16.99
C MET A 271 -11.10 -11.92 -15.52
N TYR A 272 -10.12 -12.58 -14.91
CA TYR A 272 -9.77 -12.39 -13.52
C TYR A 272 -8.27 -12.65 -13.32
N GLY A 273 -7.49 -11.63 -13.04
CA GLY A 273 -6.11 -11.71 -12.61
C GLY A 273 -5.93 -10.89 -11.34
N TRP A 274 -5.43 -11.49 -10.27
CA TRP A 274 -5.27 -10.79 -8.99
C TRP A 274 -3.93 -11.12 -8.36
N TRP A 275 -2.88 -10.60 -9.00
CA TRP A 275 -1.52 -10.85 -8.59
C TRP A 275 -0.98 -9.68 -7.80
N ASN A 276 -0.41 -9.98 -6.61
CA ASN A 276 0.19 -8.98 -5.75
C ASN A 276 1.47 -9.50 -5.11
N ARG A 277 2.47 -8.63 -5.04
CA ARG A 277 3.69 -8.84 -4.30
C ARG A 277 3.89 -7.65 -3.37
N ASN A 278 3.28 -7.71 -2.19
CA ASN A 278 3.23 -6.61 -1.23
C ASN A 278 4.63 -6.11 -0.81
N GLY A 279 5.60 -7.01 -0.63
CA GLY A 279 6.97 -6.63 -0.21
C GLY A 279 7.76 -5.83 -1.24
N SER A 280 7.35 -5.83 -2.52
CA SER A 280 7.97 -5.04 -3.60
C SER A 280 7.01 -4.06 -4.26
N HIS A 281 5.82 -3.89 -3.68
CA HIS A 281 4.76 -3.02 -4.19
C HIS A 281 4.55 -3.22 -5.70
N ARG A 282 4.23 -4.46 -6.10
CA ARG A 282 3.91 -4.79 -7.48
C ARG A 282 2.54 -5.39 -7.54
N TYR A 283 1.63 -4.72 -8.23
CA TYR A 283 0.25 -5.12 -8.39
C TYR A 283 -0.08 -5.26 -9.87
N TRP A 284 -0.63 -6.42 -10.21
CA TRP A 284 -1.10 -6.74 -11.55
C TRP A 284 -2.48 -7.36 -11.40
N ARG A 285 -3.49 -6.49 -11.36
CA ARG A 285 -4.85 -6.87 -11.01
C ARG A 285 -5.79 -6.34 -12.08
N ILE A 286 -6.65 -7.22 -12.58
CA ILE A 286 -7.73 -6.89 -13.48
C ILE A 286 -8.88 -7.87 -13.24
N TYR A 287 -10.09 -7.35 -13.29
CA TYR A 287 -11.29 -8.09 -13.09
C TYR A 287 -12.41 -7.48 -13.91
N GLY A 288 -13.12 -8.30 -14.71
CA GLY A 288 -14.19 -7.80 -15.53
C GLY A 288 -14.62 -8.76 -16.60
N GLY A 289 -15.37 -8.25 -17.56
CA GLY A 289 -15.86 -9.01 -18.69
C GLY A 289 -16.49 -8.14 -19.75
N ASP A 290 -16.82 -8.76 -20.86
CA ASP A 290 -17.53 -8.12 -21.96
C ASP A 290 -18.64 -9.00 -22.52
N ILE A 291 -19.60 -8.36 -23.16
CA ILE A 291 -20.61 -8.99 -23.96
C ILE A 291 -20.56 -8.37 -25.35
N ALA A 292 -20.61 -9.21 -26.40
CA ALA A 292 -20.65 -8.78 -27.79
C ALA A 292 -21.78 -9.47 -28.54
N VAL A 293 -22.44 -8.72 -29.41
CA VAL A 293 -23.37 -9.23 -30.42
C VAL A 293 -22.69 -9.14 -31.76
N ARG A 294 -22.55 -10.28 -32.44
CA ARG A 294 -21.79 -10.43 -33.69
C ARG A 294 -22.64 -10.82 -34.86
N LYS A 295 -22.36 -10.26 -36.01
CA LYS A 295 -22.89 -10.67 -37.31
C LYS A 295 -21.76 -11.27 -38.14
N TRP A 296 -21.93 -12.54 -38.52
CA TRP A 296 -21.01 -13.27 -39.36
C TRP A 296 -21.37 -13.08 -40.83
N PHE A 297 -20.34 -13.01 -41.70
CA PHE A 297 -20.55 -12.79 -43.12
C PHE A 297 -19.43 -13.40 -43.98
N GLY A 298 -19.75 -13.50 -45.31
CA GLY A 298 -18.86 -14.07 -46.30
C GLY A 298 -19.03 -15.59 -46.45
N LYS A 299 -18.50 -16.15 -47.52
CA LYS A 299 -18.71 -17.54 -47.92
C LYS A 299 -18.48 -18.57 -46.81
N LYS A 300 -17.48 -18.36 -45.96
CA LYS A 300 -17.21 -19.28 -44.84
C LYS A 300 -18.29 -19.25 -43.75
N ALA A 301 -18.84 -18.07 -43.49
CA ALA A 301 -19.91 -17.91 -42.51
C ALA A 301 -21.26 -18.55 -43.02
N ASP A 302 -21.50 -18.50 -44.33
CA ASP A 302 -22.67 -19.13 -44.94
C ASP A 302 -22.53 -20.65 -44.99
N GLU A 303 -21.30 -21.17 -45.13
CA GLU A 303 -21.03 -22.61 -45.12
C GLU A 303 -21.06 -23.17 -43.68
N LYS A 304 -20.66 -22.37 -42.69
CA LYS A 304 -20.52 -22.85 -41.33
C LYS A 304 -20.67 -21.76 -40.28
N PRO A 305 -21.50 -21.95 -39.22
CA PRO A 305 -21.58 -21.07 -38.07
C PRO A 305 -20.24 -20.82 -37.37
N LEU A 306 -20.03 -19.63 -36.82
CA LEU A 306 -18.89 -19.22 -36.05
C LEU A 306 -17.53 -19.33 -36.78
N THR A 307 -17.55 -19.10 -38.09
CA THR A 307 -16.35 -19.22 -38.94
C THR A 307 -16.32 -18.09 -39.98
N GLY A 308 -15.15 -17.53 -40.27
CA GLY A 308 -14.98 -16.47 -41.24
C GLY A 308 -15.01 -15.08 -40.62
N HIS A 309 -15.46 -14.10 -41.40
CA HIS A 309 -15.50 -12.70 -40.95
C HIS A 309 -16.70 -12.44 -40.04
N HIS A 310 -16.48 -11.58 -39.06
CA HIS A 310 -17.58 -11.03 -38.22
C HIS A 310 -17.36 -9.57 -37.90
N VAL A 311 -18.45 -8.85 -37.72
CA VAL A 311 -18.51 -7.51 -37.12
C VAL A 311 -19.45 -7.58 -35.93
N GLY A 312 -19.22 -6.75 -34.93
CA GLY A 312 -20.07 -6.74 -33.74
C GLY A 312 -20.07 -5.40 -33.03
N ILE A 313 -21.00 -5.30 -32.10
CA ILE A 313 -21.00 -4.28 -31.06
C ILE A 313 -20.70 -4.94 -29.73
N TYR A 314 -19.94 -4.28 -28.88
CA TYR A 314 -19.61 -4.80 -27.57
C TYR A 314 -19.75 -3.76 -26.49
N GLY A 315 -20.02 -4.26 -25.28
CA GLY A 315 -19.95 -3.52 -24.03
C GLY A 315 -19.05 -4.29 -23.06
N GLN A 316 -18.16 -3.56 -22.39
CA GLN A 316 -17.18 -4.11 -21.49
C GLN A 316 -17.19 -3.33 -20.19
N THR A 317 -17.10 -4.05 -19.05
CA THR A 317 -16.94 -3.45 -17.72
C THR A 317 -15.79 -4.14 -17.01
N PHE A 318 -14.94 -3.33 -16.34
CA PHE A 318 -13.78 -3.87 -15.67
C PHE A 318 -13.23 -2.91 -14.61
N THR A 319 -12.53 -3.48 -13.65
CA THR A 319 -11.68 -2.77 -12.71
C THR A 319 -10.25 -3.27 -12.84
N TYR A 320 -9.30 -2.42 -12.50
CA TYR A 320 -7.89 -2.77 -12.56
C TYR A 320 -7.10 -2.05 -11.49
N ASP A 321 -5.94 -2.62 -11.14
CA ASP A 321 -4.96 -2.02 -10.24
C ASP A 321 -3.57 -2.45 -10.70
N PHE A 322 -2.86 -1.50 -11.30
CA PHE A 322 -1.53 -1.73 -11.86
C PHE A 322 -0.50 -0.85 -11.18
N GLU A 323 0.53 -1.49 -10.63
CA GLU A 323 1.65 -0.83 -9.99
C GLU A 323 2.91 -1.67 -10.18
N TRP A 324 4.01 -1.03 -10.51
CA TRP A 324 5.27 -1.71 -10.81
C TRP A 324 6.47 -1.02 -10.16
N GLY A 325 6.39 -0.80 -8.82
CA GLY A 325 7.46 -0.23 -8.02
C GLY A 325 7.55 1.30 -8.09
N GLY A 326 6.41 1.98 -8.05
CA GLY A 326 6.36 3.44 -8.11
C GLY A 326 4.95 3.97 -7.99
N LYS A 327 4.49 4.69 -9.01
CA LYS A 327 3.13 5.19 -9.07
C LYS A 327 2.17 4.10 -9.54
N GLY A 328 1.11 3.87 -8.79
CA GLY A 328 0.05 2.94 -9.13
C GLY A 328 -1.17 3.64 -9.76
N TYR A 329 -1.93 2.86 -10.52
CA TYR A 329 -3.15 3.28 -11.20
C TYR A 329 -4.27 2.29 -10.93
N MET A 330 -5.32 2.74 -10.25
CA MET A 330 -6.48 1.93 -9.94
C MET A 330 -7.70 2.47 -10.70
N GLY A 331 -8.31 1.64 -11.53
CA GLY A 331 -9.57 1.94 -12.20
C GLY A 331 -10.74 1.32 -11.48
N GLY A 332 -11.74 2.11 -11.14
CA GLY A 332 -12.85 1.72 -10.26
C GLY A 332 -12.54 1.97 -8.79
N GLU A 333 -13.55 2.04 -7.94
CA GLU A 333 -13.36 2.22 -6.50
C GLU A 333 -12.99 0.88 -5.82
N SER A 334 -11.99 0.92 -4.93
CA SER A 334 -11.64 -0.24 -4.11
C SER A 334 -12.78 -0.58 -3.17
N GLY A 335 -13.20 -1.86 -3.14
CA GLY A 335 -14.30 -2.35 -2.34
C GLY A 335 -15.70 -2.15 -2.93
N GLY A 336 -15.80 -1.52 -4.11
CA GLY A 336 -17.07 -1.45 -4.86
C GLY A 336 -17.42 -2.77 -5.53
N THR A 337 -18.71 -2.99 -5.78
CA THR A 337 -19.18 -4.13 -6.55
C THR A 337 -18.91 -3.95 -8.05
N LEU A 338 -19.01 -5.03 -8.83
CA LEU A 338 -18.84 -5.01 -10.29
C LEU A 338 -19.71 -3.94 -10.98
N TRP A 339 -20.83 -3.59 -10.40
CA TRP A 339 -21.84 -2.69 -10.94
C TRP A 339 -21.72 -1.25 -10.45
N GLU A 340 -21.00 -1.05 -9.35
CA GLU A 340 -20.79 0.25 -8.75
C GLU A 340 -19.38 0.78 -9.12
N ARG A 341 -19.33 1.78 -10.03
CA ARG A 341 -18.12 2.57 -10.26
C ARG A 341 -16.99 1.88 -11.03
N MET A 342 -17.30 0.87 -11.84
CA MET A 342 -16.33 0.28 -12.76
C MET A 342 -15.99 1.22 -13.93
N ASN A 343 -14.83 0.98 -14.52
CA ASN A 343 -14.53 1.48 -15.85
C ASN A 343 -15.34 0.70 -16.87
N TYR A 344 -15.75 1.36 -17.94
CA TYR A 344 -16.53 0.76 -19.00
C TYR A 344 -15.96 1.12 -20.37
N ALA A 345 -16.13 0.22 -21.33
CA ALA A 345 -15.86 0.50 -22.74
C ALA A 345 -17.02 0.00 -23.58
N VAL A 346 -17.37 0.78 -24.60
CA VAL A 346 -18.37 0.41 -25.60
C VAL A 346 -17.82 0.72 -26.98
N GLY A 347 -18.11 -0.15 -27.95
CA GLY A 347 -17.54 0.04 -29.28
C GLY A 347 -18.04 -0.96 -30.31
N VAL A 348 -17.40 -0.90 -31.47
CA VAL A 348 -17.57 -1.81 -32.58
C VAL A 348 -16.34 -2.69 -32.73
N GLU A 349 -16.54 -3.94 -33.09
CA GLU A 349 -15.44 -4.89 -33.34
C GLU A 349 -15.52 -5.49 -34.73
N TYR A 350 -14.35 -5.83 -35.25
CA TYR A 350 -14.19 -6.64 -36.44
C TYR A 350 -13.24 -7.78 -36.16
N GLY A 351 -13.55 -8.96 -36.66
CA GLY A 351 -12.67 -10.11 -36.50
C GLY A 351 -12.80 -11.15 -37.62
N TYR A 352 -11.92 -12.14 -37.50
CA TYR A 352 -11.87 -13.27 -38.40
C TYR A 352 -11.54 -14.56 -37.65
N SER A 353 -12.44 -15.53 -37.74
CA SER A 353 -12.28 -16.85 -37.14
C SER A 353 -11.75 -17.86 -38.18
N LEU A 354 -10.49 -18.29 -37.96
CA LEU A 354 -9.72 -19.19 -38.81
C LEU A 354 -9.80 -20.62 -38.29
N PRO A 355 -10.37 -21.59 -39.04
CA PRO A 355 -10.33 -23.02 -38.69
C PRO A 355 -8.89 -23.55 -38.72
N ILE A 356 -8.40 -24.13 -37.63
CA ILE A 356 -7.06 -24.74 -37.52
C ILE A 356 -7.10 -26.25 -37.30
N ALA A 357 -8.15 -26.78 -36.67
CA ALA A 357 -8.33 -28.21 -36.46
C ALA A 357 -9.82 -28.57 -36.47
N ARG A 358 -10.14 -29.85 -36.36
CA ARG A 358 -11.52 -30.37 -36.47
C ARG A 358 -12.54 -29.62 -35.59
N ARG A 359 -12.13 -29.20 -34.40
CA ARG A 359 -12.98 -28.46 -33.43
C ARG A 359 -12.31 -27.22 -32.86
N LEU A 360 -11.28 -26.75 -33.51
CA LEU A 360 -10.51 -25.58 -33.04
C LEU A 360 -10.42 -24.51 -34.13
N ASN A 361 -10.66 -23.28 -33.74
CA ASN A 361 -10.42 -22.10 -34.53
C ASN A 361 -9.46 -21.16 -33.74
N ILE A 362 -8.80 -20.26 -34.44
CA ILE A 362 -8.20 -19.05 -33.87
C ILE A 362 -9.04 -17.88 -34.35
N ASP A 363 -9.50 -17.06 -33.41
CA ASP A 363 -10.30 -15.87 -33.69
C ASP A 363 -9.47 -14.61 -33.38
N PHE A 364 -9.25 -13.79 -34.40
CA PHE A 364 -8.57 -12.50 -34.34
C PHE A 364 -9.64 -11.43 -34.30
N THR A 365 -9.70 -10.62 -33.24
CA THR A 365 -10.66 -9.56 -33.09
C THR A 365 -10.01 -8.28 -32.62
N ILE A 366 -10.33 -7.16 -33.24
CA ILE A 366 -9.96 -5.82 -32.80
C ILE A 366 -11.25 -4.97 -32.64
N GLY A 367 -11.31 -4.21 -31.57
CA GLY A 367 -12.42 -3.31 -31.26
C GLY A 367 -11.96 -1.89 -31.09
N LEU A 368 -12.71 -0.97 -31.71
CA LEU A 368 -12.58 0.47 -31.54
C LEU A 368 -13.79 0.99 -30.78
N GLY A 369 -13.54 1.81 -29.79
CA GLY A 369 -14.63 2.28 -28.93
C GLY A 369 -14.22 3.42 -28.01
N TYR A 370 -15.14 3.75 -27.13
CA TYR A 370 -14.96 4.71 -26.07
C TYR A 370 -14.75 4.01 -24.74
N TRP A 371 -13.69 4.39 -24.03
CA TRP A 371 -13.39 3.95 -22.66
C TRP A 371 -13.54 5.11 -21.70
N GLY A 372 -14.46 4.96 -20.75
CA GLY A 372 -14.75 5.93 -19.70
C GLY A 372 -14.67 5.33 -18.30
N GLY A 373 -14.65 6.19 -17.31
CA GLY A 373 -14.67 5.83 -15.91
C GLY A 373 -13.64 6.56 -15.06
N LYS A 374 -13.83 6.52 -13.76
CA LYS A 374 -12.89 7.10 -12.79
C LYS A 374 -11.68 6.20 -12.62
N TYR A 375 -10.53 6.81 -12.40
CA TYR A 375 -9.34 6.11 -11.94
C TYR A 375 -8.58 6.96 -10.94
N TYR A 376 -7.82 6.26 -10.09
CA TYR A 376 -7.04 6.85 -9.00
C TYR A 376 -5.56 6.65 -9.29
N GLU A 377 -4.79 7.70 -9.06
CA GLU A 377 -3.34 7.63 -9.01
C GLU A 377 -2.93 7.56 -7.55
N TYR A 378 -2.08 6.61 -7.20
CA TYR A 378 -1.63 6.40 -5.83
C TYR A 378 -0.14 6.06 -5.76
N ILE A 379 0.44 6.20 -4.58
CA ILE A 379 1.78 5.71 -4.25
C ILE A 379 1.60 4.62 -3.18
N PRO A 380 2.05 3.37 -3.41
CA PRO A 380 2.03 2.34 -2.39
C PRO A 380 3.11 2.62 -1.34
N LEU A 381 2.72 2.65 -0.06
CA LEU A 381 3.60 2.93 1.06
C LEU A 381 3.09 2.22 2.32
N ASP A 382 3.96 1.47 3.00
CA ASP A 382 3.67 0.81 4.28
C ASP A 382 2.36 0.00 4.31
N GLY A 383 2.02 -0.64 3.19
CA GLY A 383 0.78 -1.40 3.02
C GLY A 383 -0.45 -0.55 2.70
N HIS A 384 -0.29 0.76 2.52
CA HIS A 384 -1.35 1.69 2.13
C HIS A 384 -1.26 2.07 0.66
N TYR A 385 -2.41 2.41 0.11
CA TYR A 385 -2.53 3.16 -1.14
C TYR A 385 -2.68 4.64 -0.80
N VAL A 386 -1.57 5.37 -0.85
CA VAL A 386 -1.58 6.81 -0.58
C VAL A 386 -2.09 7.54 -1.82
N TRP A 387 -3.34 7.97 -1.76
CA TRP A 387 -4.02 8.65 -2.85
C TRP A 387 -3.30 9.96 -3.26
N GLN A 388 -3.13 10.14 -4.57
CA GLN A 388 -2.50 11.33 -5.15
C GLN A 388 -3.48 12.14 -6.01
N ALA A 389 -4.29 11.47 -6.82
CA ALA A 389 -5.25 12.13 -7.68
C ALA A 389 -6.42 11.21 -8.07
N THR A 390 -7.59 11.80 -8.25
CA THR A 390 -8.72 11.18 -8.90
C THR A 390 -8.93 11.83 -10.25
N LYS A 391 -9.00 11.03 -11.31
CA LYS A 391 -9.16 11.48 -12.69
C LYS A 391 -10.30 10.73 -13.39
N ASN A 392 -10.90 11.38 -14.37
CA ASN A 392 -11.85 10.72 -15.26
C ASN A 392 -11.17 10.39 -16.59
N ARG A 393 -11.37 9.18 -17.07
CA ARG A 393 -10.88 8.74 -18.37
C ARG A 393 -11.93 9.06 -19.44
N HIS A 394 -11.44 9.63 -20.53
CA HIS A 394 -12.19 9.89 -21.75
C HIS A 394 -11.28 9.51 -22.92
N TRP A 395 -11.30 8.24 -23.29
CA TRP A 395 -10.43 7.70 -24.35
C TRP A 395 -11.27 7.18 -25.50
N PHE A 396 -10.93 7.57 -26.71
CA PHE A 396 -11.48 7.00 -27.93
C PHE A 396 -10.35 6.37 -28.76
N GLY A 397 -10.49 5.10 -29.10
CA GLY A 397 -9.46 4.35 -29.82
C GLY A 397 -9.61 2.84 -29.67
N PRO A 398 -8.54 2.07 -29.84
CA PRO A 398 -8.54 0.63 -29.57
C PRO A 398 -8.88 0.36 -28.10
N THR A 399 -9.98 -0.35 -27.84
CA THR A 399 -10.43 -0.71 -26.48
C THR A 399 -10.61 -2.21 -26.31
N LYS A 400 -10.49 -2.99 -27.39
CA LYS A 400 -10.56 -4.45 -27.36
C LYS A 400 -9.57 -5.05 -28.35
N ALA A 401 -8.84 -6.11 -27.90
CA ALA A 401 -7.96 -6.91 -28.75
C ALA A 401 -8.04 -8.37 -28.29
N GLU A 402 -8.31 -9.28 -29.21
CA GLU A 402 -8.38 -10.71 -28.93
C GLU A 402 -7.61 -11.50 -29.98
N ILE A 403 -6.81 -12.45 -29.51
CA ILE A 403 -6.34 -13.61 -30.25
C ILE A 403 -6.84 -14.82 -29.47
N SER A 404 -7.99 -15.30 -29.82
CA SER A 404 -8.69 -16.32 -29.01
C SER A 404 -8.56 -17.71 -29.62
N LEU A 405 -8.16 -18.67 -28.77
CA LEU A 405 -8.33 -20.07 -29.09
C LEU A 405 -9.78 -20.45 -28.85
N VAL A 406 -10.44 -20.96 -29.87
CA VAL A 406 -11.87 -21.21 -29.89
C VAL A 406 -12.15 -22.72 -30.06
N TRP A 407 -12.78 -23.29 -29.05
CA TRP A 407 -13.21 -24.71 -29.09
C TRP A 407 -14.69 -24.82 -29.44
N LEU A 408 -14.96 -25.42 -30.60
CA LEU A 408 -16.31 -25.59 -31.15
C LEU A 408 -17.02 -26.76 -30.49
N LEU A 409 -18.16 -26.49 -29.84
CA LEU A 409 -19.00 -27.44 -29.16
C LEU A 409 -20.37 -27.57 -29.84
N GLY A 410 -20.99 -28.74 -29.73
CA GLY A 410 -22.31 -29.04 -30.28
C GLY A 410 -22.29 -30.04 -31.43
N ARG A 411 -23.45 -30.59 -31.67
CA ARG A 411 -23.67 -31.60 -32.72
C ARG A 411 -23.63 -30.91 -34.09
N GLY A 412 -22.72 -31.36 -34.98
CA GLY A 412 -22.50 -30.71 -36.28
C GLY A 412 -21.55 -29.52 -36.29
N ASN A 413 -21.09 -29.03 -35.12
CA ASN A 413 -20.16 -27.93 -35.01
C ASN A 413 -18.71 -28.43 -35.12
N SER A 414 -18.30 -28.83 -36.31
CA SER A 414 -16.92 -29.28 -36.58
C SER A 414 -16.43 -28.78 -37.94
N ASN A 415 -15.13 -28.47 -38.03
CA ASN A 415 -14.46 -28.14 -39.27
C ASN A 415 -14.22 -29.43 -40.07
N ASN A 416 -15.21 -29.88 -40.83
CA ASN A 416 -15.00 -31.00 -41.75
C ASN A 416 -14.06 -30.51 -42.87
N LYS A 417 -12.92 -31.20 -43.06
CA LYS A 417 -12.26 -31.17 -44.36
C LYS A 417 -13.28 -31.74 -45.35
N LYS A 418 -13.79 -30.95 -46.31
CA LYS A 418 -14.40 -31.52 -47.51
C LYS A 418 -13.40 -32.52 -48.04
N GLY A 419 -13.83 -33.76 -48.16
CA GLY A 419 -13.00 -34.87 -48.55
C GLY A 419 -12.16 -34.54 -49.79
N GLY A 420 -10.87 -34.50 -49.60
CA GLY A 420 -9.97 -34.84 -50.68
C GLY A 420 -10.19 -36.30 -50.94
N VAL A 421 -10.90 -36.64 -52.00
CA VAL A 421 -10.77 -37.91 -52.68
C VAL A 421 -9.31 -38.04 -53.02
N LYS A 422 -8.68 -39.03 -52.35
CA LYS A 422 -7.42 -39.65 -52.59
C LYS A 422 -6.16 -38.85 -52.59
#